data_bc2bf26e80db02b297b7195ec74a9a9f
#
_entry.id   bc2bf26e80db02b297b7195ec74a9a9f
#
_cell.length_a   1.000
_cell.length_b   1.000
_cell.length_c   1.000
_cell.angle_alpha   90.00
_cell.angle_beta   90.00
_cell.angle_gamma   90.00
#
_symmetry.space_group_name_H-M   'P 1'
#
loop_
_entity.id
_entity.type
_entity.pdbx_description
1 polymer ?
#
loop_
_entity_poly.entity_id
_entity_poly.type
_entity_poly.pdbx_seq_one_letter_code
_entity_poly.pdbx_strand_id
1 'polypeptide(L)'
;MAETVIGRPTGKRRRASAFAYLGSLTRLVNRPAARIAGSRLLPFWSVVRHRGRRSGRTYATPVAARRRADGFAIPLAFGETADWCRNVIAAGGGVVRWSGRDYTVSDPRIVDAERALAAFHPLQRPFLRLLGIRRVLIVRDAR
;
A
#
# COMPACT_ATOMS: atom_id res chain seq x y z
N MET A 1 21.11 -16.07 48.18
CA MET A 1 19.81 -15.46 47.99
C MET A 1 19.82 -14.79 46.60
N ALA A 2 19.22 -15.38 45.62
CA ALA A 2 19.14 -14.84 44.30
C ALA A 2 17.79 -14.15 44.08
N GLU A 3 17.82 -12.85 43.89
CA GLU A 3 16.64 -12.05 43.55
C GLU A 3 16.40 -12.14 42.05
N THR A 4 15.32 -12.82 41.68
CA THR A 4 14.88 -12.96 40.31
C THR A 4 14.14 -11.68 39.89
N VAL A 5 14.78 -10.86 39.09
CA VAL A 5 14.15 -9.70 38.45
C VAL A 5 13.30 -10.22 37.27
N ILE A 6 12.00 -10.26 37.46
CA ILE A 6 11.04 -10.55 36.39
C ILE A 6 10.88 -9.29 35.56
N GLY A 7 11.50 -9.30 34.38
CA GLY A 7 11.35 -8.27 33.38
C GLY A 7 9.91 -8.25 32.82
N ARG A 8 9.22 -7.12 32.96
CA ARG A 8 7.92 -6.86 32.34
C ARG A 8 8.02 -6.93 30.81
N PRO A 9 7.16 -7.65 30.11
CA PRO A 9 7.14 -7.61 28.65
C PRO A 9 6.57 -6.27 28.19
N THR A 10 7.40 -5.50 27.53
CA THR A 10 7.04 -4.22 26.91
C THR A 10 6.01 -4.43 25.78
N GLY A 11 4.97 -3.61 25.79
CA GLY A 11 3.76 -3.69 24.94
C GLY A 11 3.93 -3.56 23.42
N LYS A 12 5.10 -3.86 22.86
CA LYS A 12 5.35 -3.88 21.41
C LYS A 12 4.78 -5.09 20.66
N ARG A 13 4.50 -6.20 21.37
CA ARG A 13 4.01 -7.43 20.74
C ARG A 13 2.52 -7.42 20.34
N ARG A 14 1.68 -6.60 20.99
CA ARG A 14 0.24 -6.57 20.70
C ARG A 14 -0.11 -5.86 19.40
N ARG A 15 0.68 -4.88 18.95
CA ARG A 15 0.44 -4.18 17.66
C ARG A 15 0.80 -5.04 16.45
N ALA A 16 1.85 -5.85 16.56
CA ALA A 16 2.26 -6.73 15.46
C ALA A 16 1.25 -7.86 15.19
N SER A 17 0.56 -8.38 16.21
CA SER A 17 -0.43 -9.44 16.02
C SER A 17 -1.74 -8.93 15.41
N ALA A 18 -2.20 -7.71 15.74
CA ALA A 18 -3.38 -7.13 15.11
C ALA A 18 -3.16 -6.86 13.61
N PHE A 19 -1.97 -6.41 13.23
CA PHE A 19 -1.61 -6.21 11.83
C PHE A 19 -1.44 -7.53 11.05
N ALA A 20 -0.97 -8.58 11.68
CA ALA A 20 -0.90 -9.92 11.07
C ALA A 20 -2.30 -10.50 10.81
N TYR A 21 -3.25 -10.27 11.71
CA TYR A 21 -4.65 -10.67 11.53
C TYR A 21 -5.33 -9.89 10.40
N LEU A 22 -5.10 -8.59 10.30
CA LEU A 22 -5.58 -7.77 9.19
C LEU A 22 -5.00 -8.23 7.85
N GLY A 23 -3.73 -8.65 7.82
CA GLY A 23 -3.10 -9.22 6.62
C GLY A 23 -3.73 -10.53 6.15
N SER A 24 -4.22 -11.38 7.07
CA SER A 24 -4.90 -12.63 6.74
C SER A 24 -6.35 -12.39 6.30
N LEU A 25 -7.07 -11.46 6.93
CA LEU A 25 -8.43 -11.07 6.53
C LEU A 25 -8.45 -10.41 5.15
N THR A 26 -7.45 -9.61 4.81
CA THR A 26 -7.34 -8.99 3.49
C THR A 26 -7.14 -10.00 2.37
N ARG A 27 -6.53 -11.16 2.62
CA ARG A 27 -6.43 -12.24 1.63
C ARG A 27 -7.77 -12.92 1.34
N LEU A 28 -8.64 -13.05 2.34
CA LEU A 28 -9.94 -13.71 2.20
C LEU A 28 -11.01 -12.77 1.62
N VAL A 29 -10.94 -11.47 1.94
CA VAL A 29 -11.91 -10.43 1.52
C VAL A 29 -11.52 -9.82 0.17
N ASN A 30 -10.31 -10.06 -0.32
CA ASN A 30 -9.75 -9.38 -1.49
C ASN A 30 -10.41 -9.72 -2.84
N ARG A 31 -11.06 -10.88 -2.98
CA ARG A 31 -11.67 -11.25 -4.29
C ARG A 31 -12.90 -10.42 -4.64
N PRO A 32 -13.92 -10.25 -3.78
CA PRO A 32 -15.05 -9.38 -4.07
C PRO A 32 -14.70 -7.90 -3.94
N ALA A 33 -13.88 -7.51 -2.94
CA ALA A 33 -13.46 -6.12 -2.75
C ALA A 33 -12.59 -5.61 -3.92
N ALA A 34 -11.74 -6.46 -4.50
CA ALA A 34 -10.94 -6.12 -5.67
C ALA A 34 -11.77 -5.86 -6.93
N ARG A 35 -12.98 -6.41 -7.03
CA ARG A 35 -13.90 -6.15 -8.15
C ARG A 35 -14.57 -4.78 -8.03
N ILE A 36 -14.80 -4.30 -6.82
CA ILE A 36 -15.45 -3.02 -6.54
C ILE A 36 -14.42 -1.90 -6.39
N ALA A 37 -13.25 -2.23 -5.81
CA ALA A 37 -12.13 -1.29 -5.72
C ALA A 37 -11.61 -0.96 -7.12
N GLY A 38 -11.36 0.32 -7.37
CA GLY A 38 -10.97 0.83 -8.69
C GLY A 38 -12.15 1.08 -9.64
N SER A 39 -13.38 0.82 -9.23
CA SER A 39 -14.58 1.23 -9.96
C SER A 39 -14.88 2.72 -9.73
N ARG A 40 -15.73 3.29 -10.60
CA ARG A 40 -16.18 4.68 -10.43
C ARG A 40 -16.98 4.93 -9.14
N LEU A 41 -17.49 3.85 -8.51
CA LEU A 41 -18.28 3.92 -7.27
C LEU A 41 -17.40 4.19 -6.04
N LEU A 42 -16.10 3.86 -6.09
CA LEU A 42 -15.16 4.08 -5.00
C LEU A 42 -13.92 4.83 -5.52
N PRO A 43 -14.01 6.14 -5.77
CA PRO A 43 -12.94 6.92 -6.42
C PRO A 43 -11.64 7.00 -5.59
N PHE A 44 -11.68 6.66 -4.30
CA PHE A 44 -10.51 6.65 -3.41
C PHE A 44 -9.78 5.30 -3.37
N TRP A 45 -10.41 4.24 -3.86
CA TRP A 45 -9.83 2.91 -3.86
C TRP A 45 -9.42 2.50 -5.28
N SER A 46 -8.20 2.09 -5.38
CA SER A 46 -7.60 1.57 -6.60
C SER A 46 -7.17 0.13 -6.38
N VAL A 47 -6.89 -0.56 -7.45
CA VAL A 47 -6.30 -1.90 -7.40
C VAL A 47 -4.98 -1.88 -8.14
N VAL A 48 -3.93 -2.33 -7.45
CA VAL A 48 -2.65 -2.60 -8.08
C VAL A 48 -2.59 -4.08 -8.44
N ARG A 49 -2.48 -4.39 -9.72
CA ARG A 49 -2.14 -5.73 -10.19
C ARG A 49 -0.63 -5.83 -10.36
N HIS A 50 -0.06 -6.82 -9.73
CA HIS A 50 1.37 -7.02 -9.69
C HIS A 50 1.73 -8.50 -9.81
N ARG A 51 2.93 -8.76 -10.29
CA ARG A 51 3.46 -10.12 -10.40
C ARG A 51 4.25 -10.48 -9.16
N GLY A 52 3.97 -11.65 -8.58
CA GLY A 52 4.72 -12.16 -7.44
C GLY A 52 6.18 -12.42 -7.81
N ARG A 53 7.11 -11.79 -7.09
CA ARG A 53 8.56 -11.94 -7.33
C ARG A 53 9.09 -13.34 -7.08
N ARG A 54 8.37 -14.14 -6.29
CA ARG A 54 8.71 -15.53 -5.96
C ARG A 54 7.88 -16.55 -6.73
N SER A 55 6.55 -16.31 -6.82
CA SER A 55 5.60 -17.26 -7.41
C SER A 55 5.39 -17.04 -8.91
N GLY A 56 5.69 -15.87 -9.45
CA GLY A 56 5.35 -15.47 -10.80
C GLY A 56 3.85 -15.27 -11.07
N ARG A 57 3.00 -15.48 -10.07
CA ARG A 57 1.54 -15.32 -10.18
C ARG A 57 1.15 -13.86 -10.15
N THR A 58 0.04 -13.53 -10.81
CA THR A 58 -0.56 -12.21 -10.74
C THR A 58 -1.46 -12.10 -9.51
N TYR A 59 -1.26 -11.03 -8.77
CA TYR A 59 -2.04 -10.66 -7.59
C TYR A 59 -2.70 -9.31 -7.82
N ALA A 60 -3.80 -9.07 -7.12
CA ALA A 60 -4.50 -7.80 -7.11
C ALA A 60 -4.63 -7.32 -5.66
N THR A 61 -4.11 -6.14 -5.37
CA THR A 61 -4.12 -5.57 -4.02
C THR A 61 -4.86 -4.23 -4.03
N PRO A 62 -5.91 -4.06 -3.21
CA PRO A 62 -6.55 -2.77 -3.02
C PRO A 62 -5.60 -1.78 -2.35
N VAL A 63 -5.51 -0.59 -2.90
CA VAL A 63 -4.67 0.50 -2.39
C VAL A 63 -5.38 1.84 -2.53
N ALA A 64 -5.01 2.81 -1.69
CA ALA A 64 -5.40 4.18 -1.90
C ALA A 64 -4.40 4.82 -2.87
N ALA A 65 -4.79 5.06 -4.12
CA ALA A 65 -3.93 5.71 -5.10
C ALA A 65 -4.47 7.09 -5.47
N ARG A 66 -3.55 8.03 -5.62
CA ARG A 66 -3.83 9.37 -6.12
C ARG A 66 -3.28 9.53 -7.52
N ARG A 67 -4.14 9.90 -8.47
CA ARG A 67 -3.70 10.24 -9.83
C ARG A 67 -2.82 11.49 -9.82
N ARG A 68 -1.73 11.43 -10.54
CA ARG A 68 -0.83 12.54 -10.87
C ARG A 68 -0.84 12.79 -12.38
N ALA A 69 -0.23 13.88 -12.81
CA ALA A 69 -0.11 14.20 -14.24
C ALA A 69 0.61 13.10 -15.05
N ASP A 70 1.58 12.42 -14.44
CA ASP A 70 2.48 11.45 -15.06
C ASP A 70 2.42 10.03 -14.44
N GLY A 71 1.43 9.75 -13.62
CA GLY A 71 1.33 8.45 -12.94
C GLY A 71 0.49 8.49 -11.68
N PHE A 72 0.94 7.79 -10.63
CA PHE A 72 0.23 7.66 -9.38
C PHE A 72 1.15 7.81 -8.17
N ALA A 73 0.57 8.31 -7.07
CA ALA A 73 1.14 8.28 -5.74
C ALA A 73 0.31 7.35 -4.86
N ILE A 74 0.94 6.35 -4.26
CA ILE A 74 0.30 5.31 -3.48
C ILE A 74 0.87 5.30 -2.06
N PRO A 75 0.10 5.74 -1.05
CA PRO A 75 0.56 5.71 0.33
C PRO A 75 0.84 4.29 0.81
N LEU A 76 1.97 4.09 1.47
CA LEU A 76 2.39 2.81 2.02
C LEU A 76 1.90 2.68 3.46
N ALA A 77 0.60 2.41 3.65
CA ALA A 77 -0.02 2.27 4.96
C ALA A 77 0.60 1.15 5.80
N PHE A 78 1.08 0.09 5.17
CA PHE A 78 1.76 -1.05 5.81
C PHE A 78 3.29 -1.02 5.65
N GLY A 79 3.83 0.11 5.23
CA GLY A 79 5.27 0.31 5.03
C GLY A 79 5.82 -0.28 3.73
N GLU A 80 7.13 -0.11 3.55
CA GLU A 80 7.86 -0.53 2.35
C GLU A 80 8.01 -2.05 2.23
N THR A 81 7.80 -2.78 3.33
CA THR A 81 7.97 -4.23 3.40
C THR A 81 6.74 -5.01 2.94
N ALA A 82 5.64 -4.33 2.61
CA ALA A 82 4.45 -4.96 2.05
C ALA A 82 4.79 -5.72 0.77
N ASP A 83 4.31 -6.95 0.67
CA ASP A 83 4.65 -7.84 -0.46
C ASP A 83 4.27 -7.27 -1.82
N TRP A 84 3.12 -6.62 -1.92
CA TRP A 84 2.69 -6.00 -3.17
C TRP A 84 3.65 -4.90 -3.63
N CYS A 85 4.13 -4.08 -2.71
CA CYS A 85 5.09 -3.02 -3.00
C CYS A 85 6.42 -3.59 -3.49
N ARG A 86 6.94 -4.61 -2.79
CA ARG A 86 8.14 -5.32 -3.20
C ARG A 86 8.00 -5.98 -4.58
N ASN A 87 6.83 -6.55 -4.86
CA ASN A 87 6.54 -7.16 -6.16
C ASN A 87 6.54 -6.12 -7.28
N VAL A 88 5.92 -4.96 -7.08
CA VAL A 88 5.92 -3.85 -8.05
C VAL A 88 7.33 -3.35 -8.31
N ILE A 89 8.14 -3.18 -7.27
CA ILE A 89 9.55 -2.74 -7.39
C ILE A 89 10.36 -3.79 -8.14
N ALA A 90 10.25 -5.06 -7.79
CA ALA A 90 11.00 -6.14 -8.42
C ALA A 90 10.65 -6.32 -9.91
N ALA A 91 9.38 -6.10 -10.28
CA ALA A 91 8.92 -6.17 -11.67
C ALA A 91 9.17 -4.87 -12.46
N GLY A 92 9.58 -3.79 -11.80
CA GLY A 92 9.74 -2.48 -12.42
C GLY A 92 8.42 -1.79 -12.77
N GLY A 93 7.29 -2.27 -12.23
CA GLY A 93 5.97 -1.71 -12.49
C GLY A 93 4.83 -2.70 -12.28
N GLY A 94 3.69 -2.39 -12.88
CA GLY A 94 2.46 -3.19 -12.79
C GLY A 94 1.31 -2.50 -13.51
N VAL A 95 0.10 -2.79 -13.09
CA VAL A 95 -1.11 -2.14 -13.61
C VAL A 95 -1.91 -1.55 -12.46
N VAL A 96 -2.21 -0.28 -12.54
CA VAL A 96 -3.10 0.42 -11.59
C VAL A 96 -4.47 0.55 -12.22
N ARG A 97 -5.48 -0.05 -11.61
CA ARG A 97 -6.87 0.18 -11.96
C ARG A 97 -7.42 1.33 -11.12
N TRP A 98 -7.77 2.41 -11.79
CA TRP A 98 -8.27 3.62 -11.16
C TRP A 98 -9.46 4.17 -11.93
N SER A 99 -10.53 4.50 -11.22
CA SER A 99 -11.77 5.04 -11.82
C SER A 99 -12.29 4.23 -13.03
N GLY A 100 -12.21 2.91 -12.93
CA GLY A 100 -12.68 1.97 -13.95
C GLY A 100 -11.76 1.79 -15.15
N ARG A 101 -10.57 2.41 -15.14
CA ARG A 101 -9.57 2.29 -16.23
C ARG A 101 -8.29 1.64 -15.72
N ASP A 102 -7.63 0.90 -16.59
CA ASP A 102 -6.35 0.27 -16.33
C ASP A 102 -5.22 1.14 -16.90
N TYR A 103 -4.21 1.38 -16.07
CA TYR A 103 -3.02 2.14 -16.41
C TYR A 103 -1.80 1.26 -16.18
N THR A 104 -1.08 0.95 -17.24
CA THR A 104 0.23 0.32 -17.10
C THR A 104 1.20 1.34 -16.53
N VAL A 105 1.92 0.95 -15.49
CA VAL A 105 2.84 1.85 -14.79
C VAL A 105 4.23 1.25 -14.68
N SER A 106 5.23 2.11 -14.61
CA SER A 106 6.65 1.79 -14.57
C SER A 106 7.39 2.72 -13.60
N ASP A 107 8.69 2.54 -13.48
CA ASP A 107 9.60 3.37 -12.69
C ASP A 107 9.13 3.57 -11.23
N PRO A 108 8.93 2.48 -10.47
CA PRO A 108 8.50 2.57 -9.09
C PRO A 108 9.59 3.17 -8.20
N ARG A 109 9.25 4.22 -7.45
CA ARG A 109 10.15 4.87 -6.51
C ARG A 109 9.46 5.11 -5.18
N ILE A 110 10.15 4.79 -4.09
CA ILE A 110 9.68 5.11 -2.75
C ILE A 110 10.25 6.47 -2.35
N VAL A 111 9.36 7.36 -1.95
CA VAL A 111 9.70 8.70 -1.48
C VAL A 111 9.11 8.97 -0.10
N ASP A 112 9.66 9.95 0.61
CA ASP A 112 9.10 10.40 1.86
C ASP A 112 7.72 11.03 1.64
N ALA A 113 6.77 10.73 2.54
CA ALA A 113 5.41 11.25 2.45
C ALA A 113 5.38 12.79 2.46
N GLU A 114 6.28 13.44 3.17
CA GLU A 114 6.41 14.88 3.22
C GLU A 114 6.65 15.50 1.83
N ARG A 115 7.49 14.87 1.02
CA ARG A 115 7.74 15.29 -0.37
C ARG A 115 6.56 15.01 -1.30
N ALA A 116 5.80 13.96 -1.00
CA ALA A 116 4.64 13.55 -1.80
C ALA A 116 3.33 14.23 -1.36
N LEU A 117 3.29 14.86 -0.18
CA LEU A 117 2.08 15.50 0.36
C LEU A 117 1.50 16.56 -0.57
N ALA A 118 2.32 17.22 -1.37
CA ALA A 118 1.85 18.18 -2.38
C ALA A 118 0.93 17.54 -3.43
N ALA A 119 1.08 16.24 -3.70
CA ALA A 119 0.23 15.49 -4.63
C ALA A 119 -1.14 15.12 -4.05
N PHE A 120 -1.32 15.22 -2.73
CA PHE A 120 -2.55 14.90 -2.04
C PHE A 120 -3.37 16.14 -1.75
N HIS A 121 -4.69 15.97 -1.80
CA HIS A 121 -5.61 17.05 -1.43
C HIS A 121 -5.35 17.52 0.01
N PRO A 122 -5.41 18.84 0.33
CA PRO A 122 -5.16 19.35 1.67
C PRO A 122 -5.96 18.66 2.78
N LEU A 123 -7.19 18.22 2.48
CA LEU A 123 -8.05 17.47 3.42
C LEU A 123 -7.56 16.05 3.71
N GLN A 124 -6.77 15.45 2.83
CA GLN A 124 -6.22 14.10 3.00
C GLN A 124 -4.90 14.10 3.78
N ARG A 125 -4.18 15.20 3.77
CA ARG A 125 -2.86 15.33 4.43
C ARG A 125 -2.91 15.05 5.93
N PRO A 126 -3.84 15.64 6.72
CA PRO A 126 -3.93 15.34 8.16
C PRO A 126 -4.31 13.88 8.41
N PHE A 127 -5.12 13.27 7.56
CA PHE A 127 -5.47 11.87 7.67
C PHE A 127 -4.28 10.93 7.44
N LEU A 128 -3.46 11.23 6.43
CA LEU A 128 -2.21 10.49 6.17
C LEU A 128 -1.23 10.60 7.34
N ARG A 129 -1.12 11.78 7.95
CA ARG A 129 -0.30 12.01 9.15
C ARG A 129 -0.83 11.26 10.37
N LEU A 130 -2.14 11.26 10.58
CA LEU A 130 -2.80 10.53 11.68
C LEU A 130 -2.59 9.01 11.57
N LEU A 131 -2.62 8.46 10.36
CA LEU A 131 -2.33 7.05 10.10
C LEU A 131 -0.83 6.70 10.21
N GLY A 132 0.04 7.69 10.40
CA GLY A 132 1.48 7.49 10.51
C GLY A 132 2.14 7.03 9.20
N ILE A 133 1.57 7.37 8.06
CA ILE A 133 2.13 7.06 6.75
C ILE A 133 3.35 7.93 6.50
N ARG A 134 4.51 7.32 6.39
CA ARG A 134 5.80 8.00 6.22
C ARG A 134 6.35 7.87 4.81
N ARG A 135 5.92 6.89 4.05
CA ARG A 135 6.43 6.56 2.72
C ARG A 135 5.31 6.44 1.71
N VAL A 136 5.62 6.83 0.50
CA VAL A 136 4.71 6.80 -0.66
C VAL A 136 5.43 6.14 -1.82
N LEU A 137 4.77 5.22 -2.49
CA LEU A 137 5.24 4.67 -3.76
C LEU A 137 4.77 5.59 -4.89
N ILE A 138 5.70 6.10 -5.66
CA ILE A 138 5.45 6.84 -6.89
C ILE A 138 5.71 5.90 -8.07
N VAL A 139 4.76 5.84 -8.99
CA VAL A 139 4.88 5.14 -10.26
C VAL A 139 4.50 6.06 -11.40
N ARG A 140 5.08 5.86 -12.57
CA ARG A 140 4.80 6.64 -13.78
C ARG A 140 3.98 5.84 -14.76
N ASP A 141 3.17 6.52 -15.57
CA ASP A 141 2.53 5.89 -16.71
C ASP A 141 3.63 5.32 -17.64
N ALA A 142 3.50 4.05 -18.01
CA ALA A 142 4.38 3.44 -18.99
C ALA A 142 4.09 4.06 -20.36
N ARG A 143 5.14 4.38 -21.07
CA ARG A 143 5.06 4.85 -22.46
C ARG A 143 4.88 3.70 -23.40
#